data_65b509131e4d5480f665482e2feb7271
#
_entry.id   65b509131e4d5480f665482e2feb7271
#
_cell.length_a   1.000
_cell.length_b   1.000
_cell.length_c   1.000
_cell.angle_alpha   90.00
_cell.angle_beta   90.00
_cell.angle_gamma   90.00
#
_symmetry.space_group_name_H-M   'P 1'
#
loop_
_entity.id
_entity.type
_entity.pdbx_description
1 polymer ?
#
loop_
_entity_poly.entity_id
_entity_poly.type
_entity_poly.pdbx_seq_one_letter_code
_entity_poly.pdbx_strand_id
1 'polypeptide(L)'
;MSESNASSAMIKRLEEEGEVGADYLEDLLDIVDLGGDIDIDIDHGRASIAVVAAEAGDERDLADLVGRDGEVLEAVQELTRLAVQTRTGNRSRLMLDINGYRAARRAELAKVAQEAVR
;
A
#
# COMPACT_ATOMS: atom_id res chain seq x y z
N MET A 1 22.51 14.21 -20.02
CA MET A 1 21.77 14.32 -18.77
C MET A 1 22.46 13.48 -17.71
N SER A 2 22.68 14.02 -16.53
CA SER A 2 23.37 13.28 -15.47
C SER A 2 22.43 12.26 -14.81
N GLU A 3 23.02 11.24 -14.21
CA GLU A 3 22.26 10.21 -13.47
C GLU A 3 21.43 10.82 -12.35
N SER A 4 21.93 11.87 -11.69
CA SER A 4 21.21 12.52 -10.60
C SER A 4 19.91 13.18 -11.07
N ASN A 5 19.85 13.71 -12.31
CA ASN A 5 18.63 14.28 -12.85
C ASN A 5 17.60 13.20 -13.17
N ALA A 6 18.04 12.06 -13.70
CA ALA A 6 17.17 10.93 -13.97
C ALA A 6 16.59 10.36 -12.67
N SER A 7 17.42 10.23 -11.61
CA SER A 7 16.97 9.77 -10.30
C SER A 7 16.00 10.75 -9.66
N SER A 8 16.24 12.06 -9.78
CA SER A 8 15.34 13.07 -9.24
C SER A 8 13.98 13.06 -9.94
N ALA A 9 13.95 12.88 -11.26
CA ALA A 9 12.71 12.79 -12.03
C ALA A 9 11.92 11.55 -11.64
N MET A 10 12.61 10.43 -11.44
CA MET A 10 11.99 9.19 -11.00
C MET A 10 11.38 9.33 -9.61
N ILE A 11 12.09 9.94 -8.67
CA ILE A 11 11.62 10.16 -7.31
C ILE A 11 10.36 11.02 -7.32
N LYS A 12 10.35 12.11 -8.08
CA LYS A 12 9.18 12.98 -8.22
C LYS A 12 7.97 12.22 -8.75
N ARG A 13 8.19 11.39 -9.75
CA ARG A 13 7.13 10.56 -10.32
C ARG A 13 6.56 9.60 -9.28
N LEU A 14 7.42 8.96 -8.50
CA LEU A 14 6.98 8.03 -7.45
C LEU A 14 6.26 8.75 -6.31
N GLU A 15 6.72 9.96 -5.96
CA GLU A 15 6.04 10.79 -4.98
C GLU A 15 4.64 11.16 -5.44
N GLU A 16 4.48 11.53 -6.71
CA GLU A 16 3.18 11.83 -7.31
C GLU A 16 2.27 10.60 -7.27
N GLU A 17 2.78 9.44 -7.64
CA GLU A 17 2.02 8.20 -7.57
C GLU A 17 1.53 7.92 -6.14
N GLY A 18 2.40 8.12 -5.17
CA GLY A 18 2.06 7.94 -3.76
C GLY A 18 0.96 8.89 -3.31
N GLU A 19 1.06 10.17 -3.69
CA GLU A 19 0.06 11.18 -3.33
C GLU A 19 -1.31 10.88 -3.95
N VAL A 20 -1.33 10.54 -5.24
CA VAL A 20 -2.58 10.19 -5.93
C VAL A 20 -3.20 8.94 -5.31
N GLY A 21 -2.38 7.93 -5.02
CA GLY A 21 -2.84 6.71 -4.38
C GLY A 21 -3.40 6.95 -2.98
N ALA A 22 -2.72 7.80 -2.20
CA ALA A 22 -3.17 8.17 -0.86
C ALA A 22 -4.50 8.92 -0.90
N ASP A 23 -4.66 9.85 -1.84
CA ASP A 23 -5.92 10.59 -2.01
C ASP A 23 -7.07 9.63 -2.30
N TYR A 24 -6.84 8.67 -3.19
CA TYR A 24 -7.83 7.65 -3.52
C TYR A 24 -8.22 6.83 -2.28
N LEU A 25 -7.24 6.44 -1.48
CA LEU A 25 -7.46 5.64 -0.28
C LEU A 25 -8.18 6.43 0.82
N GLU A 26 -7.85 7.71 0.97
CA GLU A 26 -8.56 8.59 1.91
C GLU A 26 -10.05 8.67 1.55
N ASP A 27 -10.35 8.86 0.27
CA ASP A 27 -11.72 8.89 -0.21
C ASP A 27 -12.42 7.55 0.04
N LEU A 28 -11.73 6.45 -0.22
CA LEU A 28 -12.28 5.12 0.01
C LEU A 28 -12.62 4.90 1.49
N LEU A 29 -11.69 5.25 2.39
CA LEU A 29 -11.92 5.13 3.83
C LEU A 29 -13.10 5.97 4.28
N ASP A 30 -13.24 7.18 3.75
CA ASP A 30 -14.38 8.06 4.06
C ASP A 30 -15.69 7.44 3.60
N ILE A 31 -15.72 6.90 2.39
CA ILE A 31 -16.93 6.30 1.82
C ILE A 31 -17.38 5.08 2.62
N VAL A 32 -16.44 4.26 3.08
CA VAL A 32 -16.77 3.06 3.86
C VAL A 32 -16.81 3.32 5.37
N ASP A 33 -16.58 4.57 5.76
CA ASP A 33 -16.62 5.03 7.16
C ASP A 33 -15.65 4.28 8.07
N LEU A 34 -14.41 4.15 7.59
CA LEU A 34 -13.33 3.54 8.38
C LEU A 34 -12.27 4.58 8.73
N GLY A 35 -11.74 4.48 9.95
CA GLY A 35 -10.63 5.31 10.38
C GLY A 35 -9.30 4.67 10.07
N GLY A 36 -8.27 5.50 9.96
CA GLY A 36 -6.90 5.04 9.76
C GLY A 36 -6.02 6.18 9.29
N ASP A 37 -4.72 6.01 9.48
CA ASP A 37 -3.71 6.94 8.97
C ASP A 37 -3.06 6.31 7.74
N ILE A 38 -2.65 7.17 6.82
CA ILE A 38 -2.02 6.74 5.57
C ILE A 38 -0.58 7.24 5.56
N ASP A 39 0.36 6.32 5.46
CA ASP A 39 1.78 6.60 5.36
C ASP A 39 2.24 6.32 3.93
N ILE A 40 3.02 7.25 3.37
CA ILE A 40 3.55 7.12 2.02
C ILE A 40 5.07 7.03 2.12
N ASP A 41 5.66 6.09 1.40
CA ASP A 41 7.11 5.94 1.32
C ASP A 41 7.50 5.54 -0.10
N ILE A 42 8.78 5.65 -0.39
CA ILE A 42 9.35 5.17 -1.64
C ILE A 42 10.35 4.09 -1.26
N ASP A 43 10.13 2.88 -1.73
CA ASP A 43 10.91 1.72 -1.36
C ASP A 43 11.06 0.79 -2.55
N HIS A 44 12.27 0.30 -2.78
CA HIS A 44 12.58 -0.64 -3.87
C HIS A 44 12.11 -0.14 -5.24
N GLY A 45 12.25 1.17 -5.50
CA GLY A 45 11.91 1.77 -6.80
C GLY A 45 10.43 1.86 -7.08
N ARG A 46 9.60 1.86 -6.04
CA ARG A 46 8.15 2.01 -6.18
C ARG A 46 7.56 2.81 -5.03
N ALA A 47 6.37 3.38 -5.24
CA ALA A 47 5.62 4.00 -4.17
C ALA A 47 5.05 2.91 -3.26
N SER A 48 5.12 3.14 -1.96
CA SER A 48 4.62 2.21 -0.95
C SER A 48 3.65 2.97 -0.05
N ILE A 49 2.46 2.45 0.12
CA ILE A 49 1.43 3.08 0.95
C ILE A 49 1.00 2.09 2.03
N ALA A 50 0.95 2.56 3.25
CA ALA A 50 0.48 1.76 4.38
C ALA A 50 -0.71 2.45 5.04
N VAL A 51 -1.79 1.71 5.22
CA VAL A 51 -2.95 2.16 6.00
C VAL A 51 -2.85 1.50 7.36
N VAL A 52 -2.74 2.32 8.40
CA VAL A 52 -2.53 1.85 9.76
C VAL A 52 -3.62 2.39 10.69
N ALA A 53 -3.85 1.70 11.79
CA ALA A 53 -4.81 2.14 12.79
C ALA A 53 -4.36 3.46 13.42
N ALA A 54 -5.25 4.43 13.49
CA ALA A 54 -5.01 5.71 14.15
C ALA A 54 -5.54 5.71 15.58
N GLU A 55 -6.64 5.01 15.80
CA GLU A 55 -7.35 4.98 17.09
C GLU A 55 -7.71 3.56 17.47
N ALA A 56 -8.09 3.36 18.73
CA ALA A 56 -8.53 2.07 19.24
C ALA A 56 -9.76 1.60 18.45
N GLY A 57 -9.74 0.36 18.03
CA GLY A 57 -10.82 -0.24 17.23
C GLY A 57 -10.58 -0.21 15.73
N ASP A 58 -9.73 0.69 15.24
CA ASP A 58 -9.43 0.79 13.81
C ASP A 58 -8.84 -0.50 13.26
N GLU A 59 -8.01 -1.19 14.02
CA GLU A 59 -7.40 -2.45 13.58
C GLU A 59 -8.45 -3.50 13.21
N ARG A 60 -9.50 -3.59 14.02
CA ARG A 60 -10.59 -4.53 13.76
C ARG A 60 -11.34 -4.14 12.49
N ASP A 61 -11.64 -2.85 12.34
CA ASP A 61 -12.39 -2.35 11.19
C ASP A 61 -11.57 -2.48 9.91
N LEU A 62 -10.28 -2.17 9.97
CA LEU A 62 -9.38 -2.28 8.83
C LEU A 62 -9.16 -3.73 8.39
N ALA A 63 -9.37 -4.69 9.29
CA ALA A 63 -9.26 -6.10 8.93
C ALA A 63 -10.24 -6.49 7.83
N ASP A 64 -11.39 -5.81 7.73
CA ASP A 64 -12.35 -6.04 6.65
C ASP A 64 -11.81 -5.64 5.29
N LEU A 65 -10.89 -4.66 5.25
CA LEU A 65 -10.24 -4.24 4.01
C LEU A 65 -9.05 -5.12 3.63
N VAL A 66 -8.60 -5.97 4.53
CA VAL A 66 -7.60 -7.00 4.21
C VAL A 66 -8.30 -8.23 3.64
N GLY A 67 -9.35 -8.65 4.32
CA GLY A 67 -10.14 -9.80 3.91
C GLY A 67 -9.44 -11.13 4.19
N ARG A 68 -10.06 -12.19 3.76
CA ARG A 68 -9.54 -13.54 3.93
C ARG A 68 -8.29 -13.72 3.06
N ASP A 69 -7.19 -14.10 3.69
CA ASP A 69 -5.90 -14.31 3.01
C ASP A 69 -5.43 -13.11 2.18
N GLY A 70 -5.90 -11.91 2.51
CA GLY A 70 -5.49 -10.70 1.81
C GLY A 70 -6.23 -10.44 0.50
N GLU A 71 -7.32 -11.15 0.21
CA GLU A 71 -8.08 -10.99 -1.04
C GLU A 71 -8.57 -9.57 -1.24
N VAL A 72 -9.14 -8.95 -0.21
CA VAL A 72 -9.66 -7.59 -0.31
C VAL A 72 -8.50 -6.61 -0.49
N LEU A 73 -7.42 -6.80 0.27
CA LEU A 73 -6.22 -5.97 0.13
C LEU A 73 -5.69 -5.99 -1.30
N GLU A 74 -5.60 -7.15 -1.93
CA GLU A 74 -5.13 -7.26 -3.31
C GLU A 74 -6.07 -6.52 -4.28
N ALA A 75 -7.37 -6.64 -4.07
CA ALA A 75 -8.35 -5.93 -4.90
C ALA A 75 -8.24 -4.41 -4.72
N VAL A 76 -8.09 -3.94 -3.47
CA VAL A 76 -7.93 -2.50 -3.19
C VAL A 76 -6.64 -1.98 -3.80
N GLN A 77 -5.55 -2.76 -3.74
CA GLN A 77 -4.29 -2.39 -4.37
C GLN A 77 -4.46 -2.20 -5.89
N GLU A 78 -5.12 -3.12 -6.56
CA GLU A 78 -5.34 -3.02 -8.00
C GLU A 78 -6.21 -1.80 -8.34
N LEU A 79 -7.25 -1.54 -7.57
CA LEU A 79 -8.08 -0.35 -7.76
C LEU A 79 -7.28 0.93 -7.55
N THR A 80 -6.40 0.96 -6.56
CA THR A 80 -5.53 2.10 -6.29
C THR A 80 -4.57 2.33 -7.45
N ARG A 81 -3.97 1.27 -7.99
CA ARG A 81 -3.09 1.34 -9.16
C ARG A 81 -3.83 1.89 -10.38
N LEU A 82 -5.06 1.46 -10.60
CA LEU A 82 -5.89 1.96 -11.69
C LEU A 82 -6.22 3.44 -11.53
N ALA A 83 -6.50 3.88 -10.31
CA ALA A 83 -6.75 5.29 -10.03
C ALA A 83 -5.52 6.14 -10.33
N VAL A 84 -4.34 5.66 -9.94
CA VAL A 84 -3.07 6.34 -10.24
C VAL A 84 -2.84 6.41 -11.75
N GLN A 85 -3.03 5.30 -12.44
CA GLN A 85 -2.87 5.25 -13.90
C GLN A 85 -3.81 6.22 -14.60
N THR A 86 -5.06 6.32 -14.16
CA THR A 86 -6.04 7.22 -14.74
C THR A 86 -5.62 8.68 -14.58
N ARG A 87 -5.08 9.05 -13.42
CA ARG A 87 -4.70 10.44 -13.14
C ARG A 87 -3.34 10.83 -13.72
N THR A 88 -2.37 9.93 -13.68
CA THR A 88 -1.01 10.24 -14.13
C THR A 88 -0.76 9.88 -15.59
N GLY A 89 -1.57 9.02 -16.16
CA GLY A 89 -1.36 8.48 -17.51
C GLY A 89 -0.29 7.39 -17.56
N ASN A 90 0.27 7.01 -16.43
CA ASN A 90 1.34 6.03 -16.35
C ASN A 90 0.94 4.84 -15.49
N ARG A 91 1.34 3.65 -15.91
CA ARG A 91 1.14 2.44 -15.15
C ARG A 91 1.91 2.54 -13.83
N SER A 92 1.27 2.18 -12.73
CA SER A 92 1.87 2.22 -11.40
C SER A 92 2.15 0.82 -10.88
N ARG A 93 3.28 0.68 -10.18
CA ARG A 93 3.65 -0.55 -9.49
C ARG A 93 3.57 -0.38 -7.98
N LEU A 94 2.79 0.59 -7.52
CA LEU A 94 2.71 0.87 -6.09
C LEU A 94 2.31 -0.38 -5.28
N MET A 95 2.83 -0.44 -4.07
CA MET A 95 2.47 -1.49 -3.12
C MET A 95 1.59 -0.89 -2.04
N LEU A 96 0.53 -1.59 -1.72
CA LEU A 96 -0.37 -1.21 -0.63
C LEU A 96 -0.30 -2.27 0.46
N ASP A 97 -0.19 -1.83 1.71
CA ASP A 97 -0.41 -2.70 2.85
C ASP A 97 -1.49 -2.08 3.73
N ILE A 98 -2.23 -2.91 4.42
CA ILE A 98 -3.26 -2.48 5.35
C ILE A 98 -3.06 -3.28 6.63
N ASN A 99 -2.99 -2.55 7.75
CA ASN A 99 -2.95 -3.16 9.07
C ASN A 99 -1.71 -4.04 9.31
N GLY A 100 -0.62 -3.79 8.57
CA GLY A 100 0.61 -4.57 8.69
C GLY A 100 0.50 -6.02 8.20
N TYR A 101 -0.48 -6.31 7.37
CA TYR A 101 -0.77 -7.67 6.93
C TYR A 101 0.39 -8.33 6.21
N ARG A 102 1.05 -7.62 5.26
CA ARG A 102 2.11 -8.23 4.45
C ARG A 102 3.33 -8.62 5.29
N ALA A 103 3.72 -7.76 6.23
CA ALA A 103 4.84 -8.05 7.12
C ALA A 103 4.53 -9.23 8.04
N ALA A 104 3.32 -9.26 8.61
CA ALA A 104 2.87 -10.37 9.46
C ALA A 104 2.82 -11.69 8.68
N ARG A 105 2.34 -11.64 7.44
CA ARG A 105 2.27 -12.82 6.57
C ARG A 105 3.67 -13.36 6.24
N ARG A 106 4.62 -12.47 5.94
CA ARG A 106 6.01 -12.87 5.69
C ARG A 106 6.64 -13.54 6.90
N ALA A 107 6.42 -12.97 8.09
CA ALA A 107 6.96 -13.54 9.34
C ALA A 107 6.37 -14.92 9.61
N GLU A 108 5.06 -15.09 9.37
CA GLU A 108 4.38 -16.36 9.53
C GLU A 108 4.92 -17.43 8.58
N LEU A 109 5.12 -17.07 7.31
CA LEU A 109 5.67 -17.98 6.31
C LEU A 109 7.12 -18.37 6.61
N ALA A 110 7.92 -17.42 7.09
CA ALA A 110 9.29 -17.70 7.50
C ALA A 110 9.34 -18.70 8.65
N LYS A 111 8.43 -18.56 9.61
CA LYS A 111 8.33 -19.48 10.75
C LYS A 111 7.96 -20.89 10.29
N VAL A 112 7.00 -21.01 9.39
CA VAL A 112 6.58 -22.31 8.82
C VAL A 112 7.75 -22.95 8.07
N ALA A 113 8.48 -22.19 7.28
CA ALA A 113 9.64 -22.69 6.54
C ALA A 113 10.73 -23.23 7.49
N GLN A 114 10.98 -22.54 8.61
CA GLN A 114 11.94 -23.00 9.62
C GLN A 114 11.50 -24.31 10.27
N GLU A 115 10.22 -24.44 10.57
CA GLU A 115 9.69 -25.67 11.15
C GLU A 115 9.78 -26.84 10.16
N ALA A 116 9.55 -26.60 8.89
CA ALA A 116 9.60 -27.61 7.85
C ALA A 116 11.02 -28.16 7.60
N VAL A 117 12.04 -27.38 7.91
CA VAL A 117 13.45 -27.78 7.68
C VAL A 117 14.01 -28.67 8.81
N ARG A 118 13.36 -28.72 9.94
CA ARG A 118 13.82 -29.55 11.07
C ARG A 118 13.63 -31.06 10.78
#